data_f884c8d57ead31ce913466de8f827aac
#
_entry.id   f884c8d57ead31ce913466de8f827aac
#
_cell.length_a   1.000
_cell.length_b   1.000
_cell.length_c   1.000
_cell.angle_alpha   90.00
_cell.angle_beta   90.00
_cell.angle_gamma   90.00
#
_symmetry.space_group_name_H-M   'P 1'
#
loop_
_entity.id
_entity.type
_entity.pdbx_description
1 polymer ?
#
loop_
_entity_poly.entity_id
_entity_poly.type
_entity_poly.pdbx_seq_one_letter_code
_entity_poly.pdbx_strand_id
1 'polypeptide(L)'
;SFIRKKVYQKYGLYNIKMRIASDFDFFLRVLLINNCSFKLVNKICTRMKTGGLSGKNLSSYLISTSEILRSFKLNKLKNNIAKVLFRIPAKINQFFLFDQKKLNKNFNFKILKKYESYKYDFKIIQNIKRLNFNKNFILSALNLAYLGSYKSDQIKYNPNLVSWPDGVFSKVIDRNIKKIPGRDILKKIILPRNIKNIYILGNISKKGINFMKNKFNKKIKTINLPFGSPMKIFKKIKDKKFSKSDLIFLTIPTPKQEIVADMISKNNKNFKIICIGGSIAIASGDEKQVPEILNSYEFLWRLRYETKRRIIRLLKTFYYYYLNNIFDNKTKNLTIKHIT
;
A
#
# COMPACT_ATOMS: atom_id res chain seq x y z
N SER A 1 -8.47 -30.28 -5.14
CA SER A 1 -9.51 -30.45 -6.16
C SER A 1 -9.82 -31.92 -6.36
N PHE A 2 -11.09 -32.24 -6.61
CA PHE A 2 -11.54 -33.59 -6.99
C PHE A 2 -11.91 -33.55 -8.46
N ILE A 3 -11.41 -34.53 -9.23
CA ILE A 3 -11.57 -34.57 -10.69
C ILE A 3 -12.19 -35.88 -11.06
N ARG A 4 -13.24 -35.86 -11.87
CA ARG A 4 -13.91 -37.09 -12.35
C ARG A 4 -12.99 -37.87 -13.31
N LYS A 5 -12.97 -39.18 -13.21
CA LYS A 5 -12.17 -40.08 -14.08
C LYS A 5 -12.37 -39.80 -15.59
N LYS A 6 -13.58 -39.51 -16.01
CA LYS A 6 -13.92 -39.15 -17.41
C LYS A 6 -13.15 -37.92 -17.92
N VAL A 7 -12.77 -36.96 -17.03
CA VAL A 7 -11.99 -35.76 -17.41
C VAL A 7 -10.57 -36.17 -17.81
N TYR A 8 -9.96 -37.05 -17.05
CA TYR A 8 -8.64 -37.61 -17.38
C TYR A 8 -8.66 -38.42 -18.65
N GLN A 9 -9.70 -39.25 -18.87
CA GLN A 9 -9.86 -40.03 -20.09
C GLN A 9 -10.03 -39.14 -21.31
N LYS A 10 -10.75 -38.05 -21.21
CA LYS A 10 -11.04 -37.15 -22.32
C LYS A 10 -9.91 -36.15 -22.59
N TYR A 11 -9.27 -35.61 -21.58
CA TYR A 11 -8.32 -34.49 -21.71
C TYR A 11 -6.89 -34.87 -21.34
N GLY A 12 -6.61 -36.14 -21.06
CA GLY A 12 -5.31 -36.68 -20.71
C GLY A 12 -4.90 -36.44 -19.25
N LEU A 13 -3.79 -37.04 -18.88
CA LEU A 13 -3.24 -37.00 -17.53
C LEU A 13 -2.38 -35.76 -17.30
N TYR A 14 -1.81 -35.67 -16.10
CA TYR A 14 -0.80 -34.66 -15.75
C TYR A 14 0.46 -34.82 -16.63
N ASN A 15 1.06 -33.70 -16.98
CA ASN A 15 2.29 -33.69 -17.77
C ASN A 15 3.48 -34.10 -16.92
N ILE A 16 3.98 -35.30 -17.07
CA ILE A 16 5.11 -35.87 -16.31
C ILE A 16 6.45 -35.16 -16.57
N LYS A 17 6.56 -34.39 -17.67
CA LYS A 17 7.75 -33.58 -17.99
C LYS A 17 7.79 -32.27 -17.18
N MET A 18 6.78 -32.00 -16.37
CA MET A 18 6.71 -30.87 -15.46
C MET A 18 6.83 -31.35 -14.01
N ARG A 19 7.82 -30.84 -13.31
CA ARG A 19 8.15 -31.27 -11.95
C ARG A 19 7.28 -30.60 -10.88
N ILE A 20 6.88 -29.36 -11.11
CA ILE A 20 6.19 -28.52 -10.11
C ILE A 20 4.84 -28.00 -10.62
N ALA A 21 4.73 -27.61 -11.90
CA ALA A 21 3.56 -26.95 -12.45
C ALA A 21 2.68 -27.86 -13.34
N SER A 22 2.75 -29.19 -13.15
CA SER A 22 1.93 -30.14 -13.90
C SER A 22 0.43 -30.02 -13.63
N ASP A 23 0.05 -29.63 -12.41
CA ASP A 23 -1.32 -29.31 -12.03
C ASP A 23 -1.82 -28.05 -12.74
N PHE A 24 -0.98 -27.03 -12.83
CA PHE A 24 -1.30 -25.82 -13.59
C PHE A 24 -1.53 -26.12 -15.07
N ASP A 25 -0.65 -26.89 -15.69
CA ASP A 25 -0.81 -27.31 -17.09
C ASP A 25 -2.11 -28.07 -17.33
N PHE A 26 -2.42 -29.00 -16.44
CA PHE A 26 -3.65 -29.78 -16.52
C PHE A 26 -4.90 -28.89 -16.44
N PHE A 27 -4.96 -28.00 -15.45
CA PHE A 27 -6.10 -27.09 -15.32
C PHE A 27 -6.19 -26.07 -16.46
N LEU A 28 -5.06 -25.63 -17.01
CA LEU A 28 -5.03 -24.78 -18.20
C LEU A 28 -5.71 -25.47 -19.39
N ARG A 29 -5.37 -26.72 -19.65
CA ARG A 29 -5.96 -27.54 -20.73
C ARG A 29 -7.45 -27.80 -20.50
N VAL A 30 -7.82 -28.21 -19.31
CA VAL A 30 -9.18 -28.63 -18.99
C VAL A 30 -10.14 -27.43 -18.86
N LEU A 31 -9.77 -26.41 -18.12
CA LEU A 31 -10.68 -25.32 -17.78
C LEU A 31 -10.65 -24.18 -18.80
N LEU A 32 -9.44 -23.79 -19.26
CA LEU A 32 -9.31 -22.62 -20.13
C LEU A 32 -9.46 -22.98 -21.61
N ILE A 33 -8.87 -24.09 -22.06
CA ILE A 33 -8.91 -24.48 -23.49
C ILE A 33 -10.20 -25.21 -23.79
N ASN A 34 -10.56 -26.16 -22.94
CA ASN A 34 -11.69 -27.06 -23.23
C ASN A 34 -12.97 -26.65 -22.46
N ASN A 35 -12.98 -25.54 -21.76
CA ASN A 35 -14.13 -24.99 -21.04
C ASN A 35 -14.92 -26.02 -20.22
N CYS A 36 -14.20 -26.96 -19.58
CA CYS A 36 -14.84 -27.99 -18.78
C CYS A 36 -15.53 -27.36 -17.56
N SER A 37 -16.77 -27.76 -17.32
CA SER A 37 -17.54 -27.24 -16.19
C SER A 37 -16.93 -27.65 -14.85
N PHE A 38 -16.97 -26.76 -13.89
CA PHE A 38 -16.52 -27.02 -12.50
C PHE A 38 -17.49 -26.43 -11.48
N LYS A 39 -17.50 -27.01 -10.29
CA LYS A 39 -18.29 -26.51 -9.15
C LYS A 39 -17.39 -26.13 -8.00
N LEU A 40 -17.55 -24.93 -7.49
CA LEU A 40 -16.87 -24.49 -6.27
C LEU A 40 -17.62 -25.04 -5.05
N VAL A 41 -16.88 -25.66 -4.12
CA VAL A 41 -17.40 -26.17 -2.86
C VAL A 41 -16.83 -25.32 -1.74
N ASN A 42 -17.70 -24.59 -1.02
CA ASN A 42 -17.31 -23.75 0.12
C ASN A 42 -17.06 -24.55 1.40
N LYS A 43 -16.29 -25.65 1.29
CA LYS A 43 -15.87 -26.48 2.41
C LYS A 43 -14.37 -26.74 2.32
N ILE A 44 -13.70 -26.80 3.47
CA ILE A 44 -12.28 -27.20 3.53
C ILE A 44 -12.24 -28.74 3.35
N CYS A 45 -11.89 -29.17 2.15
CA CYS A 45 -11.81 -30.61 1.83
C CYS A 45 -10.42 -31.19 2.10
N THR A 46 -9.38 -30.37 2.17
CA THR A 46 -8.00 -30.83 2.34
C THR A 46 -7.17 -29.81 3.11
N ARG A 47 -6.40 -30.27 4.09
CA ARG A 47 -5.37 -29.47 4.78
C ARG A 47 -4.00 -29.91 4.27
N MET A 48 -3.22 -28.98 3.74
CA MET A 48 -1.87 -29.26 3.25
C MET A 48 -0.84 -28.72 4.23
N LYS A 49 0.23 -29.51 4.49
CA LYS A 49 1.38 -29.01 5.27
C LYS A 49 2.20 -28.03 4.43
N THR A 50 2.71 -26.98 5.06
CA THR A 50 3.67 -26.06 4.44
C THR A 50 5.01 -26.75 4.24
N GLY A 51 5.75 -26.43 3.15
CA GLY A 51 7.09 -26.98 2.87
C GLY A 51 7.15 -28.00 1.74
N GLY A 52 6.14 -28.11 0.88
CA GLY A 52 6.16 -28.91 -0.34
C GLY A 52 7.18 -28.38 -1.37
N LEU A 53 7.44 -29.20 -2.43
CA LEU A 53 8.41 -28.92 -3.49
C LEU A 53 8.27 -27.51 -4.10
N SER A 54 7.07 -27.01 -4.25
CA SER A 54 6.77 -25.68 -4.82
C SER A 54 7.11 -24.50 -3.89
N GLY A 55 7.35 -24.75 -2.60
CA GLY A 55 7.56 -23.70 -1.60
C GLY A 55 8.92 -23.72 -0.92
N LYS A 56 9.78 -24.68 -1.25
CA LYS A 56 11.02 -24.95 -0.49
C LYS A 56 12.12 -23.90 -0.69
N ASN A 57 12.39 -23.47 -1.92
CA ASN A 57 13.54 -22.62 -2.26
C ASN A 57 13.22 -21.68 -3.42
N LEU A 58 14.06 -20.65 -3.60
CA LEU A 58 13.99 -19.72 -4.73
C LEU A 58 14.13 -20.46 -6.08
N SER A 59 14.95 -21.52 -6.14
CA SER A 59 15.09 -22.38 -7.32
C SER A 59 13.80 -23.09 -7.72
N SER A 60 13.04 -23.61 -6.77
CA SER A 60 11.72 -24.22 -7.04
C SER A 60 10.75 -23.21 -7.65
N TYR A 61 10.92 -21.97 -7.33
CA TYR A 61 10.12 -20.87 -7.85
C TYR A 61 10.47 -20.54 -9.30
N LEU A 62 11.75 -20.51 -9.63
CA LEU A 62 12.22 -20.31 -10.99
C LEU A 62 11.79 -21.48 -11.89
N ILE A 63 11.93 -22.73 -11.39
CA ILE A 63 11.45 -23.93 -12.10
C ILE A 63 9.93 -23.84 -12.35
N SER A 64 9.14 -23.57 -11.32
CA SER A 64 7.68 -23.42 -11.49
C SER A 64 7.31 -22.33 -12.49
N THR A 65 8.03 -21.21 -12.49
CA THR A 65 7.79 -20.09 -13.41
C THR A 65 8.12 -20.49 -14.86
N SER A 66 9.26 -21.14 -15.08
CA SER A 66 9.65 -21.62 -16.40
C SER A 66 8.68 -22.68 -16.93
N GLU A 67 8.22 -23.59 -16.09
CA GLU A 67 7.23 -24.62 -16.46
C GLU A 67 5.87 -24.00 -16.81
N ILE A 68 5.43 -22.98 -16.10
CA ILE A 68 4.21 -22.25 -16.44
C ILE A 68 4.32 -21.56 -17.80
N LEU A 69 5.44 -20.88 -18.07
CA LEU A 69 5.66 -20.26 -19.37
C LEU A 69 5.71 -21.32 -20.48
N ARG A 70 6.34 -22.46 -20.23
CA ARG A 70 6.35 -23.61 -21.13
C ARG A 70 4.95 -24.16 -21.38
N SER A 71 4.11 -24.24 -20.34
CA SER A 71 2.72 -24.70 -20.48
C SER A 71 1.90 -23.79 -21.40
N PHE A 72 2.02 -22.46 -21.26
CA PHE A 72 1.39 -21.53 -22.19
C PHE A 72 1.85 -21.73 -23.62
N LYS A 73 3.17 -21.93 -23.84
CA LYS A 73 3.74 -22.15 -25.16
C LYS A 73 3.24 -23.47 -25.77
N LEU A 74 3.26 -24.56 -25.01
CA LEU A 74 2.78 -25.87 -25.45
C LEU A 74 1.31 -25.87 -25.88
N ASN A 75 0.51 -25.09 -25.15
CA ASN A 75 -0.92 -24.96 -25.40
C ASN A 75 -1.28 -23.81 -26.36
N LYS A 76 -0.30 -23.22 -27.06
CA LYS A 76 -0.47 -22.13 -28.04
C LYS A 76 -1.25 -20.91 -27.51
N LEU A 77 -1.17 -20.65 -26.20
CA LEU A 77 -1.87 -19.54 -25.57
C LEU A 77 -0.97 -18.31 -25.49
N LYS A 78 -1.54 -17.14 -25.79
CA LYS A 78 -0.87 -15.87 -25.53
C LYS A 78 -0.68 -15.70 -24.01
N ASN A 79 0.56 -15.55 -23.56
CA ASN A 79 0.86 -15.28 -22.15
C ASN A 79 1.22 -13.81 -21.94
N ASN A 80 0.90 -13.33 -20.76
CA ASN A 80 1.44 -12.06 -20.29
C ASN A 80 2.60 -12.39 -19.35
N ILE A 81 3.81 -12.42 -19.90
CA ILE A 81 5.05 -12.73 -19.18
C ILE A 81 5.16 -11.88 -17.90
N ALA A 82 4.77 -10.61 -17.94
CA ALA A 82 4.75 -9.74 -16.77
C ALA A 82 3.87 -10.31 -15.66
N LYS A 83 2.65 -10.80 -15.96
CA LYS A 83 1.77 -11.41 -14.96
C LYS A 83 2.35 -12.66 -14.33
N VAL A 84 3.06 -13.48 -15.11
CA VAL A 84 3.71 -14.71 -14.62
C VAL A 84 4.91 -14.38 -13.74
N LEU A 85 5.72 -13.39 -14.13
CA LEU A 85 6.87 -12.90 -13.34
C LEU A 85 6.45 -12.19 -12.06
N PHE A 86 5.30 -11.51 -12.05
CA PHE A 86 4.75 -10.86 -10.85
C PHE A 86 4.35 -11.84 -9.73
N ARG A 87 4.27 -13.14 -10.00
CA ARG A 87 4.12 -14.17 -8.94
C ARG A 87 5.33 -14.21 -8.01
N ILE A 88 6.53 -13.86 -8.50
CA ILE A 88 7.79 -13.89 -7.72
C ILE A 88 7.75 -12.91 -6.55
N PRO A 89 7.47 -11.61 -6.75
CA PRO A 89 7.34 -10.66 -5.66
C PRO A 89 6.25 -10.99 -4.64
N ALA A 90 5.12 -11.51 -5.11
CA ALA A 90 4.00 -11.88 -4.24
C ALA A 90 4.39 -12.98 -3.24
N LYS A 91 5.19 -13.96 -3.67
CA LYS A 91 5.60 -15.09 -2.83
C LYS A 91 6.80 -14.78 -1.94
N ILE A 92 7.73 -13.96 -2.41
CA ILE A 92 8.83 -13.47 -1.56
C ILE A 92 8.26 -12.74 -0.34
N ASN A 93 7.18 -12.00 -0.52
CA ASN A 93 6.50 -11.30 0.56
C ASN A 93 5.82 -12.25 1.57
N GLN A 94 5.35 -13.41 1.14
CA GLN A 94 4.85 -14.47 2.05
C GLN A 94 5.94 -14.97 2.99
N PHE A 95 7.18 -15.13 2.53
CA PHE A 95 8.30 -15.56 3.38
C PHE A 95 8.75 -14.51 4.40
N PHE A 96 8.61 -13.21 4.07
CA PHE A 96 9.03 -12.12 4.96
C PHE A 96 7.94 -11.65 5.94
N LEU A 97 6.68 -11.96 5.68
CA LEU A 97 5.54 -11.47 6.49
C LEU A 97 4.94 -12.55 7.40
N PHE A 98 5.18 -13.82 7.12
CA PHE A 98 4.68 -14.91 7.95
C PHE A 98 5.77 -15.38 8.92
N ASP A 99 5.83 -14.75 10.08
CA ASP A 99 6.40 -15.38 11.27
C ASP A 99 5.45 -16.50 11.71
N GLN A 100 5.76 -17.72 11.28
CA GLN A 100 4.93 -18.92 11.45
C GLN A 100 4.63 -19.27 12.92
N LYS A 101 5.35 -18.69 13.89
CA LYS A 101 5.13 -18.94 15.32
C LYS A 101 3.90 -18.28 15.91
N LYS A 102 3.27 -17.32 15.23
CA LYS A 102 2.04 -16.65 15.72
C LYS A 102 0.72 -17.23 15.18
N LEU A 103 0.75 -18.15 14.24
CA LEU A 103 -0.44 -18.72 13.61
C LEU A 103 -1.09 -19.88 14.38
N ASN A 104 -0.48 -20.37 15.47
CA ASN A 104 -1.02 -21.50 16.25
C ASN A 104 -1.93 -21.10 17.40
N LYS A 105 -2.25 -19.84 17.59
CA LYS A 105 -3.24 -19.43 18.60
C LYS A 105 -4.38 -18.65 17.92
N ASN A 106 -5.51 -19.31 17.82
CA ASN A 106 -6.84 -18.72 17.57
C ASN A 106 -7.12 -18.13 16.18
N PHE A 107 -6.93 -18.91 15.09
CA PHE A 107 -7.74 -18.69 13.90
C PHE A 107 -9.06 -19.48 14.03
N ASN A 108 -10.01 -18.91 14.75
CA ASN A 108 -11.40 -19.14 14.44
C ASN A 108 -11.65 -18.50 13.07
N PHE A 109 -11.72 -19.33 12.03
CA PHE A 109 -12.30 -18.95 10.74
C PHE A 109 -13.78 -18.63 10.99
N LYS A 110 -14.08 -17.43 11.46
CA LYS A 110 -15.38 -16.83 11.16
C LYS A 110 -15.36 -16.69 9.65
N ILE A 111 -16.07 -17.60 8.98
CA ILE A 111 -16.46 -17.48 7.60
C ILE A 111 -16.84 -16.02 7.41
N LEU A 112 -16.12 -15.30 6.54
CA LEU A 112 -16.48 -13.98 6.10
C LEU A 112 -17.86 -14.09 5.44
N LYS A 113 -18.89 -14.02 6.26
CA LYS A 113 -20.24 -13.76 5.84
C LYS A 113 -20.25 -12.34 5.27
N LYS A 114 -20.70 -12.25 4.03
CA LYS A 114 -21.04 -11.00 3.34
C LYS A 114 -19.86 -10.01 3.22
N TYR A 115 -19.34 -9.92 2.03
CA TYR A 115 -18.77 -8.67 1.54
C TYR A 115 -19.90 -7.64 1.55
N GLU A 116 -20.15 -7.02 2.69
CA GLU A 116 -20.81 -5.74 2.72
C GLU A 116 -19.88 -4.79 1.97
N SER A 117 -20.44 -4.14 0.99
CA SER A 117 -19.77 -3.07 0.26
C SER A 117 -19.33 -2.04 1.28
N TYR A 118 -18.07 -2.08 1.70
CA TYR A 118 -17.50 -1.03 2.53
C TYR A 118 -17.55 0.25 1.68
N LYS A 119 -18.45 1.15 2.05
CA LYS A 119 -18.56 2.47 1.49
C LYS A 119 -17.37 3.26 2.03
N TYR A 120 -16.29 3.35 1.25
CA TYR A 120 -15.13 4.14 1.63
C TYR A 120 -15.40 5.60 1.29
N ASP A 121 -15.72 6.40 2.30
CA ASP A 121 -15.82 7.84 2.12
C ASP A 121 -14.44 8.47 2.20
N PHE A 122 -13.84 8.73 1.05
CA PHE A 122 -12.64 9.55 0.96
C PHE A 122 -13.01 11.02 0.85
N LYS A 123 -12.53 11.83 1.79
CA LYS A 123 -12.55 13.28 1.65
C LYS A 123 -11.30 13.73 0.93
N ILE A 124 -11.42 14.15 -0.34
CA ILE A 124 -10.28 14.55 -1.16
C ILE A 124 -10.26 16.06 -1.32
N ILE A 125 -9.11 16.66 -1.01
CA ILE A 125 -8.83 18.07 -1.24
C ILE A 125 -7.86 18.22 -2.41
N GLN A 126 -8.27 18.89 -3.48
CA GLN A 126 -7.43 19.19 -4.64
C GLN A 126 -6.79 20.58 -4.56
N ASN A 127 -7.45 21.51 -3.89
CA ASN A 127 -6.91 22.84 -3.65
C ASN A 127 -6.52 22.99 -2.18
N ILE A 128 -5.23 22.86 -1.90
CA ILE A 128 -4.70 22.93 -0.53
C ILE A 128 -4.94 24.28 0.16
N LYS A 129 -5.17 25.37 -0.59
CA LYS A 129 -5.52 26.68 -0.03
C LYS A 129 -6.86 26.67 0.68
N ARG A 130 -7.74 25.69 0.38
CA ARG A 130 -9.05 25.51 1.02
C ARG A 130 -9.00 24.70 2.32
N LEU A 131 -7.82 24.25 2.77
CA LEU A 131 -7.67 23.54 4.02
C LEU A 131 -8.04 24.46 5.19
N ASN A 132 -9.04 24.03 5.97
CA ASN A 132 -9.53 24.84 7.08
C ASN A 132 -8.70 24.63 8.36
N PHE A 133 -7.82 25.57 8.67
CA PHE A 133 -6.97 25.52 9.87
C PHE A 133 -7.70 25.85 11.17
N ASN A 134 -8.95 26.26 11.15
CA ASN A 134 -9.74 26.46 12.36
C ASN A 134 -10.34 25.17 12.91
N LYS A 135 -10.38 24.12 12.09
CA LYS A 135 -10.88 22.79 12.47
C LYS A 135 -9.73 21.82 12.70
N ASN A 136 -10.00 20.79 13.48
CA ASN A 136 -9.10 19.64 13.58
C ASN A 136 -9.10 18.87 12.26
N PHE A 137 -7.92 18.41 11.81
CA PHE A 137 -7.77 17.59 10.62
C PHE A 137 -6.52 16.71 10.67
N ILE A 138 -6.56 15.64 9.93
CA ILE A 138 -5.41 14.81 9.54
C ILE A 138 -5.35 14.85 8.03
N LEU A 139 -4.34 15.47 7.45
CA LEU A 139 -4.13 15.55 6.02
C LEU A 139 -3.10 14.50 5.60
N SER A 140 -3.44 13.57 4.74
CA SER A 140 -2.56 12.51 4.27
C SER A 140 -2.53 12.35 2.75
N ALA A 141 -1.43 11.78 2.25
CA ALA A 141 -1.24 11.52 0.83
C ALA A 141 -2.06 10.31 0.37
N LEU A 142 -2.98 10.50 -0.57
CA LEU A 142 -3.72 9.42 -1.20
C LEU A 142 -2.87 8.80 -2.30
N ASN A 143 -2.08 7.81 -1.93
CA ASN A 143 -1.24 7.03 -2.84
C ASN A 143 -1.53 5.53 -2.70
N LEU A 144 -0.88 4.72 -3.53
CA LEU A 144 -1.12 3.28 -3.55
C LEU A 144 -0.87 2.60 -2.19
N ALA A 145 0.16 3.02 -1.44
CA ALA A 145 0.45 2.47 -0.12
C ALA A 145 -0.65 2.80 0.90
N TYR A 146 -1.19 4.02 0.83
CA TYR A 146 -2.33 4.44 1.64
C TYR A 146 -3.58 3.60 1.32
N LEU A 147 -3.93 3.48 0.04
CA LEU A 147 -5.09 2.71 -0.41
C LEU A 147 -5.02 1.25 0.02
N GLY A 148 -3.85 0.62 -0.16
CA GLY A 148 -3.63 -0.76 0.28
C GLY A 148 -3.77 -0.93 1.79
N SER A 149 -3.20 -0.01 2.55
CA SER A 149 -3.27 -0.05 4.01
C SER A 149 -4.66 0.25 4.56
N TYR A 150 -5.44 1.09 3.89
CA TYR A 150 -6.83 1.36 4.21
C TYR A 150 -7.70 0.11 3.95
N LYS A 151 -7.58 -0.52 2.79
CA LYS A 151 -8.30 -1.77 2.47
C LYS A 151 -7.94 -2.96 3.36
N SER A 152 -6.73 -2.99 3.90
CA SER A 152 -6.29 -4.03 4.84
C SER A 152 -6.56 -3.71 6.32
N ASP A 153 -7.44 -2.73 6.60
CA ASP A 153 -7.81 -2.26 7.94
C ASP A 153 -6.64 -1.80 8.83
N GLN A 154 -5.49 -1.53 8.24
CA GLN A 154 -4.35 -0.96 8.98
C GLN A 154 -4.58 0.52 9.30
N ILE A 155 -5.20 1.26 8.36
CA ILE A 155 -5.65 2.64 8.54
C ILE A 155 -7.16 2.59 8.75
N LYS A 156 -7.60 2.95 9.94
CA LYS A 156 -9.03 2.98 10.29
C LYS A 156 -9.68 4.28 9.83
N TYR A 157 -10.98 4.22 9.62
CA TYR A 157 -11.78 5.42 9.35
C TYR A 157 -11.61 6.44 10.48
N ASN A 158 -11.36 7.69 10.10
CA ASN A 158 -11.34 8.84 11.01
C ASN A 158 -12.08 10.00 10.32
N PRO A 159 -13.12 10.60 10.94
CA PRO A 159 -13.92 11.66 10.32
C PRO A 159 -13.10 12.93 10.00
N ASN A 160 -11.97 13.13 10.67
CA ASN A 160 -11.06 14.25 10.45
C ASN A 160 -10.00 13.97 9.38
N LEU A 161 -9.99 12.77 8.81
CA LEU A 161 -9.01 12.38 7.80
C LEU A 161 -9.42 12.95 6.44
N VAL A 162 -8.52 13.75 5.89
CA VAL A 162 -8.61 14.37 4.57
C VAL A 162 -7.40 13.94 3.75
N SER A 163 -7.59 13.65 2.50
CA SER A 163 -6.51 13.18 1.64
C SER A 163 -6.25 14.14 0.48
N TRP A 164 -4.99 14.28 0.09
CA TRP A 164 -4.63 14.92 -1.19
C TRP A 164 -4.16 13.86 -2.18
N PRO A 165 -4.40 14.03 -3.48
CA PRO A 165 -4.04 13.05 -4.49
C PRO A 165 -2.52 13.07 -4.74
N ASP A 166 -1.78 12.09 -4.18
CA ASP A 166 -0.35 11.91 -4.39
C ASP A 166 -0.08 10.66 -5.23
N GLY A 167 0.64 10.84 -6.31
CA GLY A 167 0.99 9.73 -7.20
C GLY A 167 -0.04 9.45 -8.31
N VAL A 168 0.36 8.55 -9.23
CA VAL A 168 -0.40 8.25 -10.47
C VAL A 168 -1.69 7.49 -10.15
N PHE A 169 -1.72 6.78 -9.03
CA PHE A 169 -2.83 5.91 -8.65
C PHE A 169 -4.07 6.65 -8.14
N SER A 170 -3.96 7.93 -7.82
CA SER A 170 -5.14 8.74 -7.51
C SER A 170 -6.13 8.82 -8.69
N LYS A 171 -5.64 8.73 -9.94
CA LYS A 171 -6.46 8.69 -11.15
C LYS A 171 -7.28 7.40 -11.29
N VAL A 172 -6.93 6.33 -10.57
CA VAL A 172 -7.71 5.09 -10.57
C VAL A 172 -9.01 5.26 -9.79
N ILE A 173 -8.99 6.14 -8.78
CA ILE A 173 -10.17 6.46 -7.97
C ILE A 173 -11.11 7.37 -8.77
N ASP A 174 -10.55 8.41 -9.36
CA ASP A 174 -11.27 9.34 -10.22
C ASP A 174 -10.31 9.89 -11.29
N ARG A 175 -10.67 9.75 -12.57
CA ARG A 175 -9.86 10.18 -13.73
C ARG A 175 -9.63 11.68 -13.77
N ASN A 176 -10.55 12.47 -13.19
CA ASN A 176 -10.48 13.93 -13.16
C ASN A 176 -9.54 14.48 -12.07
N ILE A 177 -9.05 13.63 -11.18
CA ILE A 177 -8.14 14.04 -10.11
C ILE A 177 -6.77 14.40 -10.68
N LYS A 178 -6.30 15.61 -10.39
CA LYS A 178 -4.95 16.06 -10.70
C LYS A 178 -3.97 15.62 -9.62
N LYS A 179 -2.86 14.97 -10.01
CA LYS A 179 -1.77 14.60 -9.09
C LYS A 179 -1.16 15.84 -8.46
N ILE A 180 -0.96 15.80 -7.13
CA ILE A 180 -0.25 16.82 -6.37
C ILE A 180 0.88 16.14 -5.58
N PRO A 181 2.15 16.25 -6.01
CA PRO A 181 3.28 15.70 -5.25
C PRO A 181 3.39 16.32 -3.87
N GLY A 182 3.80 15.54 -2.86
CA GLY A 182 3.92 16.03 -1.49
C GLY A 182 4.85 17.23 -1.33
N ARG A 183 5.92 17.34 -2.16
CA ARG A 183 6.78 18.52 -2.23
C ARG A 183 6.04 19.78 -2.67
N ASP A 184 5.05 19.64 -3.55
CA ASP A 184 4.25 20.77 -4.04
C ASP A 184 3.22 21.23 -2.99
N ILE A 185 2.76 20.32 -2.15
CA ILE A 185 1.95 20.67 -0.97
C ILE A 185 2.72 21.64 -0.09
N LEU A 186 3.98 21.32 0.25
CA LEU A 186 4.83 22.19 1.06
C LEU A 186 5.06 23.57 0.42
N LYS A 187 5.19 23.62 -0.92
CA LYS A 187 5.35 24.88 -1.65
C LYS A 187 4.07 25.71 -1.67
N LYS A 188 2.92 25.07 -1.85
CA LYS A 188 1.62 25.73 -2.07
C LYS A 188 0.85 26.07 -0.79
N ILE A 189 1.11 25.35 0.32
CA ILE A 189 0.42 25.57 1.57
C ILE A 189 0.79 26.95 2.15
N ILE A 190 -0.23 27.70 2.54
CA ILE A 190 -0.08 28.99 3.20
C ILE A 190 -0.65 28.82 4.61
N LEU A 191 0.14 29.13 5.61
CA LEU A 191 -0.29 29.02 7.01
C LEU A 191 -0.93 30.32 7.47
N PRO A 192 -2.11 30.26 8.09
CA PRO A 192 -2.76 31.45 8.62
C PRO A 192 -2.02 31.98 9.87
N ARG A 193 -2.32 33.23 10.23
CA ARG A 193 -1.64 33.93 11.36
C ARG A 193 -1.85 33.23 12.71
N ASN A 194 -2.97 32.56 12.92
CA ASN A 194 -3.28 31.84 14.16
C ASN A 194 -2.41 30.60 14.39
N ILE A 195 -1.71 30.06 13.38
CA ILE A 195 -0.69 29.02 13.56
C ILE A 195 0.62 29.68 14.00
N LYS A 196 1.04 29.39 15.24
CA LYS A 196 2.26 29.99 15.88
C LYS A 196 3.44 29.00 15.85
N ASN A 197 3.19 27.72 16.13
CA ASN A 197 4.24 26.71 16.21
C ASN A 197 4.04 25.61 15.18
N ILE A 198 5.15 25.11 14.65
CA ILE A 198 5.20 23.91 13.79
C ILE A 198 6.00 22.84 14.52
N TYR A 199 5.35 21.71 14.77
CA TYR A 199 6.00 20.51 15.28
C TYR A 199 6.35 19.58 14.13
N ILE A 200 7.61 19.18 14.03
CA ILE A 200 8.05 18.15 13.06
C ILE A 200 8.36 16.90 13.86
N LEU A 201 7.54 15.88 13.68
CA LEU A 201 7.66 14.60 14.36
C LEU A 201 8.30 13.58 13.41
N GLY A 202 9.54 13.21 13.68
CA GLY A 202 10.39 12.32 12.90
C GLY A 202 11.79 12.87 12.72
N ASN A 203 12.65 12.08 12.08
CA ASN A 203 14.04 12.46 11.87
C ASN A 203 14.13 13.38 10.65
N ILE A 204 14.62 14.59 10.88
CA ILE A 204 14.79 15.62 9.86
C ILE A 204 16.20 16.20 9.93
N SER A 205 16.79 16.54 8.77
CA SER A 205 18.09 17.17 8.67
C SER A 205 18.07 18.65 9.07
N LYS A 206 19.24 19.21 9.38
CA LYS A 206 19.40 20.67 9.59
C LYS A 206 18.91 21.47 8.38
N LYS A 207 19.18 20.98 7.16
CA LYS A 207 18.75 21.64 5.90
C LYS A 207 17.22 21.65 5.78
N GLY A 208 16.56 20.53 6.13
CA GLY A 208 15.10 20.46 6.17
C GLY A 208 14.49 21.40 7.21
N ILE A 209 15.10 21.52 8.40
CA ILE A 209 14.64 22.46 9.43
C ILE A 209 14.75 23.90 8.93
N ASN A 210 15.88 24.26 8.30
CA ASN A 210 16.10 25.61 7.77
C ASN A 210 15.10 25.91 6.65
N PHE A 211 14.87 24.96 5.74
CA PHE A 211 13.82 25.09 4.71
C PHE A 211 12.46 25.42 5.33
N MET A 212 12.05 24.68 6.37
CA MET A 212 10.75 24.87 7.03
C MET A 212 10.69 26.24 7.75
N LYS A 213 11.77 26.69 8.41
CA LYS A 213 11.87 28.00 9.03
C LYS A 213 11.69 29.12 8.01
N ASN A 214 12.47 29.07 6.92
CA ASN A 214 12.43 30.08 5.85
C ASN A 214 11.08 30.12 5.15
N LYS A 215 10.50 28.94 4.88
CA LYS A 215 9.22 28.84 4.17
C LYS A 215 8.05 29.40 4.96
N PHE A 216 7.99 29.13 6.25
CA PHE A 216 6.79 29.44 7.04
C PHE A 216 6.96 30.62 8.01
N ASN A 217 8.18 31.04 8.28
CA ASN A 217 8.50 32.08 9.26
C ASN A 217 7.77 31.85 10.60
N LYS A 218 7.84 30.62 11.12
CA LYS A 218 7.18 30.18 12.35
C LYS A 218 8.18 29.48 13.28
N LYS A 219 7.84 29.37 14.56
CA LYS A 219 8.65 28.63 15.54
C LYS A 219 8.61 27.13 15.21
N ILE A 220 9.75 26.53 14.83
CA ILE A 220 9.89 25.11 14.53
C ILE A 220 10.36 24.37 15.77
N LYS A 221 9.65 23.31 16.14
CA LYS A 221 9.99 22.36 17.20
C LYS A 221 10.11 20.97 16.61
N THR A 222 11.22 20.27 16.85
CA THR A 222 11.46 18.94 16.31
C THR A 222 11.42 17.89 17.43
N ILE A 223 10.83 16.74 17.15
CA ILE A 223 10.83 15.58 18.06
C ILE A 223 11.26 14.36 17.23
N ASN A 224 12.46 13.86 17.50
CA ASN A 224 12.96 12.65 16.87
C ASN A 224 12.15 11.44 17.33
N LEU A 225 11.69 10.66 16.37
CA LEU A 225 10.88 9.48 16.62
C LEU A 225 11.71 8.21 16.51
N PRO A 226 11.51 7.22 17.39
CA PRO A 226 12.22 5.96 17.31
C PRO A 226 11.78 5.13 16.11
N PHE A 227 12.66 4.28 15.60
CA PHE A 227 12.27 3.24 14.66
C PHE A 227 11.45 2.16 15.39
N GLY A 228 10.38 1.69 14.75
CA GLY A 228 9.59 0.60 15.31
C GLY A 228 8.11 0.62 14.90
N SER A 229 7.28 -0.02 15.72
CA SER A 229 5.83 -0.08 15.54
C SER A 229 5.18 1.29 15.80
N PRO A 230 3.98 1.57 15.26
CA PRO A 230 3.22 2.79 15.55
C PRO A 230 3.04 3.03 17.05
N MET A 231 2.80 1.98 17.83
CA MET A 231 2.65 2.06 19.28
C MET A 231 3.94 2.53 19.98
N LYS A 232 5.11 1.99 19.57
CA LYS A 232 6.40 2.44 20.10
C LYS A 232 6.66 3.91 19.79
N ILE A 233 6.33 4.34 18.58
CA ILE A 233 6.45 5.72 18.13
C ILE A 233 5.53 6.61 18.97
N PHE A 234 4.27 6.24 19.13
CA PHE A 234 3.27 7.00 19.87
C PHE A 234 3.65 7.15 21.35
N LYS A 235 4.18 6.11 22.01
CA LYS A 235 4.65 6.18 23.40
C LYS A 235 5.64 7.34 23.64
N LYS A 236 6.47 7.71 22.65
CA LYS A 236 7.43 8.83 22.77
C LYS A 236 6.75 10.21 22.82
N ILE A 237 5.53 10.31 22.33
CA ILE A 237 4.81 11.58 22.16
C ILE A 237 3.44 11.61 22.87
N LYS A 238 3.06 10.54 23.57
CA LYS A 238 1.72 10.39 24.18
C LYS A 238 1.40 11.50 25.19
N ASP A 239 2.40 11.97 25.94
CA ASP A 239 2.22 12.98 26.99
C ASP A 239 2.26 14.41 26.41
N LYS A 240 2.59 14.55 25.13
CA LYS A 240 2.60 15.84 24.46
C LYS A 240 1.18 16.31 24.15
N LYS A 241 0.84 17.47 24.70
CA LYS A 241 -0.41 18.17 24.39
C LYS A 241 -0.14 19.26 23.36
N PHE A 242 -1.07 19.38 22.41
CA PHE A 242 -1.01 20.38 21.34
C PHE A 242 -2.13 21.40 21.51
N SER A 243 -1.81 22.65 21.20
CA SER A 243 -2.72 23.79 21.27
C SER A 243 -3.42 24.02 19.92
N LYS A 244 -4.43 24.90 19.92
CA LYS A 244 -5.11 25.31 18.67
C LYS A 244 -4.18 26.02 17.68
N SER A 245 -3.06 26.59 18.16
CA SER A 245 -2.07 27.29 17.34
C SER A 245 -0.93 26.40 16.85
N ASP A 246 -0.97 25.10 17.13
CA ASP A 246 0.07 24.16 16.73
C ASP A 246 -0.31 23.42 15.46
N LEU A 247 0.67 23.25 14.54
CA LEU A 247 0.58 22.42 13.36
C LEU A 247 1.65 21.33 13.44
N ILE A 248 1.25 20.11 13.15
CA ILE A 248 2.11 18.92 13.25
C ILE A 248 2.41 18.38 11.87
N PHE A 249 3.69 18.21 11.53
CA PHE A 249 4.14 17.47 10.37
C PHE A 249 4.69 16.11 10.81
N LEU A 250 4.13 15.02 10.29
CA LEU A 250 4.65 13.66 10.46
C LEU A 250 5.51 13.27 9.27
N THR A 251 6.80 12.96 9.52
CA THR A 251 7.78 12.65 8.49
C THR A 251 8.15 11.15 8.43
N ILE A 252 7.29 10.29 8.98
CA ILE A 252 7.44 8.84 8.93
C ILE A 252 6.65 8.23 7.76
N PRO A 253 6.99 7.02 7.31
CA PRO A 253 6.34 6.43 6.14
C PRO A 253 4.93 5.92 6.41
N THR A 254 4.05 5.94 5.38
CA THR A 254 2.76 5.24 5.34
C THR A 254 2.97 3.73 5.53
N PRO A 255 2.12 3.01 6.30
CA PRO A 255 0.92 3.47 7.00
C PRO A 255 1.17 4.00 8.43
N LYS A 256 2.42 4.00 8.89
CA LYS A 256 2.73 4.36 10.29
C LYS A 256 2.33 5.79 10.63
N GLN A 257 2.51 6.73 9.71
CA GLN A 257 2.15 8.12 9.94
C GLN A 257 0.65 8.31 10.14
N GLU A 258 -0.19 7.64 9.37
CA GLU A 258 -1.65 7.73 9.48
C GLU A 258 -2.13 7.08 10.79
N ILE A 259 -1.56 5.94 11.18
CA ILE A 259 -1.88 5.26 12.44
C ILE A 259 -1.47 6.12 13.63
N VAL A 260 -0.27 6.71 13.60
CA VAL A 260 0.22 7.60 14.66
C VAL A 260 -0.61 8.88 14.71
N ALA A 261 -0.98 9.44 13.57
CA ALA A 261 -1.86 10.62 13.49
C ALA A 261 -3.23 10.34 14.12
N ASP A 262 -3.81 9.16 13.86
CA ASP A 262 -5.06 8.72 14.49
C ASP A 262 -4.91 8.62 16.02
N MET A 263 -3.81 8.02 16.50
CA MET A 263 -3.52 7.95 17.94
C MET A 263 -3.36 9.33 18.58
N ILE A 264 -2.68 10.27 17.89
CA ILE A 264 -2.55 11.66 18.36
C ILE A 264 -3.92 12.33 18.44
N SER A 265 -4.76 12.15 17.42
CA SER A 265 -6.09 12.76 17.36
C SER A 265 -7.01 12.29 18.48
N LYS A 266 -6.89 11.03 18.90
CA LYS A 266 -7.65 10.45 20.01
C LYS A 266 -7.15 10.91 21.38
N ASN A 267 -5.86 11.26 21.48
CA ASN A 267 -5.22 11.66 22.73
C ASN A 267 -5.19 13.19 22.93
N ASN A 268 -5.56 13.98 21.94
CA ASN A 268 -5.51 15.43 21.97
C ASN A 268 -6.82 16.07 21.53
N LYS A 269 -7.32 17.03 22.30
CA LYS A 269 -8.51 17.81 21.95
C LYS A 269 -8.28 18.69 20.72
N ASN A 270 -7.06 19.20 20.55
CA ASN A 270 -6.67 20.03 19.41
C ASN A 270 -5.57 19.32 18.62
N PHE A 271 -5.77 19.18 17.34
CA PHE A 271 -4.78 18.60 16.44
C PHE A 271 -4.97 19.10 15.01
N LYS A 272 -3.86 19.43 14.38
CA LYS A 272 -3.77 19.74 12.95
C LYS A 272 -2.55 19.00 12.45
N ILE A 273 -2.75 17.92 11.73
CA ILE A 273 -1.68 16.97 11.39
C ILE A 273 -1.57 16.86 9.86
N ILE A 274 -0.36 16.99 9.36
CA ILE A 274 -0.02 16.74 7.95
C ILE A 274 0.97 15.59 7.88
N CYS A 275 0.53 14.48 7.30
CA CYS A 275 1.30 13.27 7.09
C CYS A 275 2.13 13.38 5.81
N ILE A 276 3.30 14.01 5.86
CA ILE A 276 4.07 14.44 4.69
C ILE A 276 5.18 13.44 4.27
N GLY A 277 5.52 12.47 5.14
CA GLY A 277 6.59 11.51 4.85
C GLY A 277 7.93 12.17 4.56
N GLY A 278 8.64 11.68 3.53
CA GLY A 278 9.94 12.22 3.11
C GLY A 278 9.88 13.49 2.26
N SER A 279 8.72 14.13 2.10
CA SER A 279 8.59 15.27 1.18
C SER A 279 9.36 16.52 1.60
N ILE A 280 9.65 16.67 2.91
CA ILE A 280 10.49 17.78 3.38
C ILE A 280 11.94 17.61 2.89
N ALA A 281 12.50 16.40 2.95
CA ALA A 281 13.85 16.13 2.47
C ALA A 281 13.99 16.42 0.96
N ILE A 282 12.95 16.10 0.19
CA ILE A 282 12.91 16.41 -1.25
C ILE A 282 12.78 17.92 -1.49
N ALA A 283 11.91 18.59 -0.74
CA ALA A 283 11.66 20.03 -0.92
C ALA A 283 12.84 20.90 -0.47
N SER A 284 13.58 20.45 0.55
CA SER A 284 14.81 21.12 1.03
C SER A 284 16.04 20.85 0.16
N GLY A 285 15.97 19.88 -0.78
CA GLY A 285 17.09 19.45 -1.60
C GLY A 285 18.07 18.51 -0.88
N ASP A 286 17.70 17.93 0.26
CA ASP A 286 18.47 16.84 0.89
C ASP A 286 18.44 15.56 0.06
N GLU A 287 17.27 15.26 -0.53
CA GLU A 287 17.13 14.20 -1.53
C GLU A 287 17.13 14.83 -2.93
N LYS A 288 17.88 14.21 -3.85
CA LYS A 288 17.92 14.64 -5.26
C LYS A 288 16.51 14.63 -5.86
N GLN A 289 16.13 15.75 -6.45
CA GLN A 289 14.87 15.87 -7.15
C GLN A 289 14.90 15.05 -8.44
N VAL A 290 13.78 14.51 -8.81
CA VAL A 290 13.60 13.83 -10.10
C VAL A 290 13.60 14.89 -11.19
N PRO A 291 14.39 14.74 -12.26
CA PRO A 291 14.31 15.62 -13.44
C PRO A 291 12.86 15.66 -13.96
N GLU A 292 12.41 16.82 -14.44
CA GLU A 292 11.02 17.01 -14.89
C GLU A 292 10.62 16.03 -15.99
N ILE A 293 11.53 15.73 -16.90
CA ILE A 293 11.34 14.74 -17.99
C ILE A 293 11.02 13.34 -17.44
N LEU A 294 11.54 12.99 -16.26
CA LEU A 294 11.35 11.68 -15.63
C LEU A 294 10.23 11.66 -14.57
N ASN A 295 9.41 12.71 -14.47
CA ASN A 295 8.32 12.79 -13.49
C ASN A 295 7.31 11.62 -13.59
N SER A 296 7.07 11.12 -14.81
CA SER A 296 6.20 9.94 -15.04
C SER A 296 6.85 8.63 -14.58
N TYR A 297 8.18 8.60 -14.56
CA TYR A 297 9.00 7.44 -14.15
C TYR A 297 9.74 7.69 -12.84
N GLU A 298 9.25 8.60 -12.02
CA GLU A 298 9.85 8.98 -10.73
C GLU A 298 10.22 7.77 -9.86
N PHE A 299 9.42 6.70 -9.89
CA PHE A 299 9.70 5.48 -9.13
C PHE A 299 10.98 4.76 -9.60
N LEU A 300 11.24 4.71 -10.93
CA LEU A 300 12.46 4.11 -11.50
C LEU A 300 13.70 4.94 -11.16
N TRP A 301 13.60 6.27 -11.28
CA TRP A 301 14.67 7.17 -10.88
C TRP A 301 15.06 6.97 -9.42
N ARG A 302 14.09 6.89 -8.56
CA ARG A 302 14.32 6.71 -7.12
C ARG A 302 14.87 5.32 -6.76
N LEU A 303 14.61 4.28 -7.55
CA LEU A 303 15.23 2.95 -7.36
C LEU A 303 16.75 3.00 -7.43
N ARG A 304 17.33 3.91 -8.23
CA ARG A 304 18.77 4.05 -8.39
C ARG A 304 19.50 4.45 -7.09
N TYR A 305 18.84 5.20 -6.21
CA TYR A 305 19.48 5.79 -5.02
C TYR A 305 19.18 5.05 -3.71
N GLU A 306 18.06 4.34 -3.59
CA GLU A 306 17.67 3.60 -2.39
C GLU A 306 17.11 2.21 -2.73
N THR A 307 17.89 1.40 -3.42
CA THR A 307 17.41 0.18 -4.08
C THR A 307 16.70 -0.78 -3.15
N LYS A 308 17.34 -1.22 -2.07
CA LYS A 308 16.80 -2.26 -1.18
C LYS A 308 15.52 -1.83 -0.45
N ARG A 309 15.54 -0.65 0.17
CA ARG A 309 14.41 -0.12 0.95
C ARG A 309 13.20 0.17 0.06
N ARG A 310 13.42 0.68 -1.14
CA ARG A 310 12.36 1.02 -2.10
C ARG A 310 11.79 -0.19 -2.80
N ILE A 311 12.61 -1.18 -3.13
CA ILE A 311 12.12 -2.47 -3.66
C ILE A 311 11.19 -3.13 -2.64
N ILE A 312 11.59 -3.22 -1.36
CA ILE A 312 10.73 -3.78 -0.31
C ILE A 312 9.43 -2.99 -0.18
N ARG A 313 9.49 -1.66 -0.27
CA ARG A 313 8.29 -0.81 -0.23
C ARG A 313 7.39 -1.00 -1.46
N LEU A 314 7.96 -1.11 -2.66
CA LEU A 314 7.24 -1.43 -3.88
C LEU A 314 6.58 -2.80 -3.79
N LEU A 315 7.32 -3.81 -3.36
CA LEU A 315 6.79 -5.17 -3.18
C LEU A 315 5.61 -5.18 -2.19
N LYS A 316 5.73 -4.48 -1.06
CA LYS A 316 4.63 -4.32 -0.09
C LYS A 316 3.43 -3.60 -0.71
N THR A 317 3.68 -2.56 -1.48
CA THR A 317 2.62 -1.78 -2.13
C THR A 317 1.90 -2.60 -3.19
N PHE A 318 2.63 -3.37 -4.01
CA PHE A 318 2.04 -4.31 -4.97
C PHE A 318 1.32 -5.47 -4.30
N TYR A 319 1.82 -5.95 -3.17
CA TYR A 319 1.15 -6.97 -2.37
C TYR A 319 -0.22 -6.48 -1.88
N TYR A 320 -0.32 -5.28 -1.34
CA TYR A 320 -1.60 -4.67 -0.96
C TYR A 320 -2.51 -4.45 -2.17
N TYR A 321 -1.95 -4.06 -3.31
CA TYR A 321 -2.67 -3.94 -4.56
C TYR A 321 -3.27 -5.27 -5.00
N TYR A 322 -2.46 -6.33 -5.03
CA TYR A 322 -2.84 -7.63 -5.56
C TYR A 322 -3.81 -8.39 -4.66
N LEU A 323 -3.59 -8.36 -3.35
CA LEU A 323 -4.46 -9.05 -2.38
C LEU A 323 -5.81 -8.38 -2.20
N ASN A 324 -5.85 -7.07 -2.29
CA ASN A 324 -7.06 -6.33 -1.97
C ASN A 324 -7.85 -5.90 -3.21
N ASN A 325 -7.47 -6.36 -4.41
CA ASN A 325 -8.14 -6.01 -5.67
C ASN A 325 -8.50 -4.52 -5.73
N ILE A 326 -7.53 -3.65 -5.38
CA ILE A 326 -7.75 -2.19 -5.26
C ILE A 326 -8.30 -1.60 -6.57
N PHE A 327 -8.06 -2.29 -7.70
CA PHE A 327 -8.50 -1.89 -9.02
C PHE A 327 -9.61 -2.78 -9.59
N ASP A 328 -10.20 -3.64 -8.77
CA ASP A 328 -11.38 -4.39 -9.17
C ASP A 328 -12.56 -3.44 -9.38
N ASN A 329 -13.51 -3.82 -10.24
CA ASN A 329 -14.70 -3.01 -10.58
C ASN A 329 -15.52 -2.57 -9.35
N LYS A 330 -15.28 -3.14 -8.19
CA LYS A 330 -15.87 -2.74 -6.90
C LYS A 330 -15.44 -1.35 -6.41
N THR A 331 -14.37 -0.76 -6.95
CA THR A 331 -13.99 0.63 -6.66
C THR A 331 -14.97 1.64 -7.25
N LYS A 332 -15.89 1.23 -8.15
CA LYS A 332 -16.95 2.10 -8.69
C LYS A 332 -17.94 2.62 -7.64
N ASN A 333 -17.97 2.02 -6.44
CA ASN A 333 -18.85 2.42 -5.34
C ASN A 333 -18.16 3.28 -4.27
N LEU A 334 -16.95 3.79 -4.54
CA LEU A 334 -16.27 4.72 -3.64
C LEU A 334 -17.00 6.07 -3.69
N THR A 335 -17.62 6.46 -2.60
CA THR A 335 -18.17 7.80 -2.46
C THR A 335 -17.02 8.76 -2.19
N ILE A 336 -16.62 9.53 -3.20
CA ILE A 336 -15.58 10.54 -3.08
C ILE A 336 -16.27 11.86 -2.73
N LYS A 337 -16.00 12.37 -1.56
CA LYS A 337 -16.42 13.71 -1.18
C LYS A 337 -15.30 14.69 -1.54
N HIS A 338 -15.48 15.46 -2.62
CA HIS A 338 -14.59 16.56 -2.92
C HIS A 338 -14.84 17.68 -1.91
N ILE A 339 -13.79 18.17 -1.26
CA ILE A 339 -13.83 19.41 -0.49
C ILE A 339 -13.55 20.52 -1.50
N THR A 340 -14.63 21.08 -2.00
CA THR A 340 -14.64 22.22 -2.91
C THR A 340 -14.33 23.51 -2.17
#